data_ece744900a676fa1c9c424f64b7c48e2
#
_entry.id   ece744900a676fa1c9c424f64b7c48e2
#
_cell.length_a   1.000
_cell.length_b   1.000
_cell.length_c   1.000
_cell.angle_alpha   90.00
_cell.angle_beta   90.00
_cell.angle_gamma   90.00
#
_symmetry.space_group_name_H-M   'P 1'
#
loop_
_entity.id
_entity.type
_entity.pdbx_description
1 polymer ?
#
loop_
_entity_poly.entity_id
_entity_poly.type
_entity_poly.pdbx_seq_one_letter_code
_entity_poly.pdbx_strand_id
1 'polypeptide(L)'
;MRIALIRDFKDNSFGRQAVLLEKGLKELGHDVVSFDKDKTAKANLPSGFDDYIYYTVFNTTLFWKGIPKYGKNIVFEVSDTDTLSPTALYFFRQQPVDEIVVPSQWSKQGFFTLGVKIPQPIHVIPHALNPDMFYYPPKEMPHPCVLAILPHSWDRKGGDVVVKVFRELMDSGYHFYPLILVSNMLEERIRGMNVIKTPLPDDEYYSLFAGCDILFYPVRGGAFEIPVIEALALGLDVVVTEKGAWSEWVLDERDVYWVKVAKKVKLWFTNPFHVGYFLDPDPEDAYRQLVTALANWSPEKKKENLENRATLYRERYNYLEIAKEWEEKVL
;
A
#
# COMPACT_ATOMS: atom_id res chain seq x y z
N MET A 1 -3.56 -19.20 21.28
CA MET A 1 -2.26 -18.59 21.61
C MET A 1 -2.49 -17.20 22.16
N ARG A 2 -1.56 -16.68 22.97
CA ARG A 2 -1.57 -15.32 23.49
C ARG A 2 -0.55 -14.47 22.72
N ILE A 3 -1.01 -13.43 22.02
CA ILE A 3 -0.22 -12.66 21.07
C ILE A 3 -0.12 -11.20 21.51
N ALA A 4 1.09 -10.67 21.58
CA ALA A 4 1.35 -9.24 21.73
C ALA A 4 1.49 -8.61 20.36
N LEU A 5 0.59 -7.70 19.98
CA LEU A 5 0.65 -6.97 18.71
C LEU A 5 1.14 -5.54 18.96
N ILE A 6 2.37 -5.26 18.58
CA ILE A 6 2.98 -3.93 18.67
C ILE A 6 2.69 -3.20 17.37
N ARG A 7 1.87 -2.13 17.43
CA ARG A 7 1.40 -1.44 16.25
C ARG A 7 1.39 0.08 16.39
N ASP A 8 1.27 0.76 15.27
CA ASP A 8 0.97 2.19 15.24
C ASP A 8 -0.51 2.41 15.57
N PHE A 9 -0.80 3.27 16.55
CA PHE A 9 -2.18 3.66 16.88
C PHE A 9 -2.63 4.88 16.09
N LYS A 10 -1.75 5.45 15.26
CA LYS A 10 -2.11 6.50 14.33
C LYS A 10 -2.93 5.93 13.18
N ASP A 11 -3.80 6.74 12.64
CA ASP A 11 -4.60 6.41 11.48
C ASP A 11 -3.77 6.54 10.18
N ASN A 12 -2.84 5.62 10.02
CA ASN A 12 -2.05 5.45 8.81
C ASN A 12 -2.23 4.02 8.26
N SER A 13 -1.74 3.76 7.06
CA SER A 13 -1.92 2.46 6.38
C SER A 13 -1.47 1.26 7.23
N PHE A 14 -0.36 1.39 7.97
CA PHE A 14 0.15 0.30 8.80
C PHE A 14 -0.71 0.08 10.05
N GLY A 15 -1.15 1.16 10.70
CA GLY A 15 -2.07 1.09 11.83
C GLY A 15 -3.40 0.44 11.45
N ARG A 16 -3.96 0.81 10.29
CA ARG A 16 -5.18 0.21 9.74
C ARG A 16 -5.01 -1.28 9.44
N GLN A 17 -3.92 -1.66 8.78
CA GLN A 17 -3.63 -3.07 8.48
C GLN A 17 -3.42 -3.91 9.75
N ALA A 18 -2.74 -3.36 10.75
CA ALA A 18 -2.59 -4.04 12.04
C ALA A 18 -3.92 -4.24 12.78
N VAL A 19 -4.87 -3.30 12.66
CA VAL A 19 -6.24 -3.46 13.19
C VAL A 19 -6.98 -4.60 12.50
N LEU A 20 -6.87 -4.69 11.18
CA LEU A 20 -7.49 -5.79 10.42
C LEU A 20 -6.89 -7.14 10.79
N LEU A 21 -5.56 -7.23 10.97
CA LEU A 21 -4.89 -8.42 11.45
C LEU A 21 -5.34 -8.79 12.87
N GLU A 22 -5.39 -7.82 13.80
CA GLU A 22 -5.88 -8.02 15.16
C GLU A 22 -7.29 -8.61 15.17
N LYS A 23 -8.18 -8.04 14.35
CA LYS A 23 -9.56 -8.51 14.22
C LYS A 23 -9.60 -9.96 13.73
N GLY A 24 -8.87 -10.28 12.65
CA GLY A 24 -8.85 -11.63 12.09
C GLY A 24 -8.28 -12.66 13.05
N LEU A 25 -7.17 -12.37 13.72
CA LEU A 25 -6.58 -13.29 14.71
C LEU A 25 -7.49 -13.53 15.91
N LYS A 26 -8.23 -12.51 16.38
CA LYS A 26 -9.24 -12.69 17.44
C LYS A 26 -10.40 -13.57 17.00
N GLU A 27 -10.86 -13.43 15.76
CA GLU A 27 -11.91 -14.29 15.20
C GLU A 27 -11.44 -15.75 15.03
N LEU A 28 -10.14 -15.98 14.83
CA LEU A 28 -9.52 -17.32 14.84
C LEU A 28 -9.30 -17.88 16.25
N GLY A 29 -9.66 -17.14 17.31
CA GLY A 29 -9.62 -17.60 18.69
C GLY A 29 -8.32 -17.30 19.43
N HIS A 30 -7.44 -16.44 18.91
CA HIS A 30 -6.26 -15.99 19.62
C HIS A 30 -6.59 -14.89 20.64
N ASP A 31 -5.87 -14.89 21.78
CA ASP A 31 -5.87 -13.78 22.75
C ASP A 31 -4.86 -12.71 22.31
N VAL A 32 -5.34 -11.69 21.58
CA VAL A 32 -4.50 -10.63 21.03
C VAL A 32 -4.60 -9.36 21.85
N VAL A 33 -3.46 -8.90 22.36
CA VAL A 33 -3.33 -7.64 23.11
C VAL A 33 -2.46 -6.67 22.32
N SER A 34 -3.04 -5.51 21.96
CA SER A 34 -2.34 -4.47 21.20
C SER A 34 -1.59 -3.50 22.09
N PHE A 35 -0.36 -3.16 21.68
CA PHE A 35 0.52 -2.18 22.33
C PHE A 35 0.90 -1.07 21.34
N ASP A 36 0.79 0.17 21.82
CA ASP A 36 1.24 1.32 21.06
C ASP A 36 2.78 1.32 20.95
N LYS A 37 3.30 1.35 19.72
CA LYS A 37 4.73 1.34 19.44
C LYS A 37 5.50 2.47 20.14
N ASP A 38 4.92 3.67 20.17
CA ASP A 38 5.59 4.86 20.74
C ASP A 38 5.64 4.81 22.27
N LYS A 39 4.64 4.19 22.90
CA LYS A 39 4.64 3.90 24.34
C LYS A 39 5.60 2.75 24.67
N THR A 40 5.60 1.71 23.84
CA THR A 40 6.50 0.56 23.98
C THR A 40 7.97 0.97 23.86
N ALA A 41 8.28 1.99 23.04
CA ALA A 41 9.62 2.57 22.97
C ALA A 41 10.12 3.11 24.31
N LYS A 42 9.22 3.50 25.22
CA LYS A 42 9.52 4.10 26.51
C LYS A 42 9.42 3.14 27.69
N ALA A 43 8.73 2.01 27.51
CA ALA A 43 8.49 1.00 28.52
C ALA A 43 8.88 -0.39 28.02
N ASN A 44 9.17 -1.32 28.96
CA ASN A 44 9.39 -2.71 28.56
C ASN A 44 8.06 -3.37 28.17
N LEU A 45 8.09 -4.20 27.13
CA LEU A 45 6.97 -5.06 26.81
C LEU A 45 6.75 -6.06 27.95
N PRO A 46 5.50 -6.33 28.35
CA PRO A 46 5.23 -7.35 29.33
C PRO A 46 5.61 -8.74 28.81
N SER A 47 6.06 -9.60 29.69
CA SER A 47 6.29 -11.03 29.40
C SER A 47 4.97 -11.81 29.43
N GLY A 48 5.00 -13.07 28.98
CA GLY A 48 3.88 -14.00 29.11
C GLY A 48 2.96 -14.04 27.88
N PHE A 49 3.50 -13.63 26.73
CA PHE A 49 2.91 -13.88 25.41
C PHE A 49 3.69 -15.00 24.73
N ASP A 50 3.00 -15.80 23.94
CA ASP A 50 3.61 -16.83 23.10
C ASP A 50 4.37 -16.17 21.95
N ASP A 51 3.73 -15.20 21.29
CA ASP A 51 4.28 -14.47 20.15
C ASP A 51 4.19 -12.95 20.34
N TYR A 52 5.18 -12.27 19.77
CA TYR A 52 5.28 -10.81 19.69
C TYR A 52 5.34 -10.40 18.22
N ILE A 53 4.26 -9.81 17.71
CA ILE A 53 4.15 -9.32 16.34
C ILE A 53 4.45 -7.83 16.33
N TYR A 54 5.51 -7.41 15.67
CA TYR A 54 5.88 -6.01 15.45
C TYR A 54 5.36 -5.57 14.09
N TYR A 55 4.12 -5.13 14.06
CA TYR A 55 3.46 -4.65 12.83
C TYR A 55 3.70 -3.16 12.67
N THR A 56 4.91 -2.79 12.37
CA THR A 56 5.37 -1.40 12.24
C THR A 56 6.39 -1.32 11.13
N VAL A 57 6.61 -0.13 10.58
CA VAL A 57 7.67 0.09 9.61
C VAL A 57 8.85 0.73 10.30
N PHE A 58 10.03 0.19 10.06
CA PHE A 58 11.33 0.61 10.54
C PHE A 58 11.28 1.49 11.77
N ASN A 59 11.07 0.86 12.87
CA ASN A 59 10.71 1.53 14.07
C ASN A 59 11.96 1.95 14.83
N THR A 60 11.99 3.21 15.23
CA THR A 60 12.95 3.71 16.21
C THR A 60 12.95 2.87 17.48
N THR A 61 11.83 2.27 17.87
CA THR A 61 11.72 1.37 19.02
C THR A 61 12.59 0.14 18.88
N LEU A 62 12.55 -0.53 17.74
CA LEU A 62 13.33 -1.72 17.44
C LEU A 62 14.83 -1.39 17.39
N PHE A 63 15.18 -0.18 16.96
CA PHE A 63 16.56 0.28 16.89
C PHE A 63 17.17 0.64 18.25
N TRP A 64 16.40 1.33 19.10
CA TRP A 64 16.93 1.93 20.32
C TRP A 64 16.92 1.01 21.53
N LYS A 65 15.97 0.10 21.65
CA LYS A 65 15.82 -0.78 22.81
C LYS A 65 16.11 -2.25 22.56
N GLY A 66 16.15 -2.65 21.31
CA GLY A 66 16.20 -4.06 20.92
C GLY A 66 14.87 -4.78 21.13
N ILE A 67 14.79 -5.97 20.59
CA ILE A 67 13.63 -6.86 20.71
C ILE A 67 13.83 -7.75 21.95
N PRO A 68 12.82 -7.99 22.79
CA PRO A 68 12.90 -8.89 23.93
C PRO A 68 13.28 -10.32 23.51
N LYS A 69 14.03 -11.02 24.36
CA LYS A 69 14.43 -12.42 24.15
C LYS A 69 13.47 -13.40 24.82
N TYR A 70 12.19 -13.17 24.74
CA TYR A 70 11.15 -14.08 25.27
C TYR A 70 9.98 -14.13 24.31
N GLY A 71 9.41 -15.33 24.15
CA GLY A 71 8.43 -15.61 23.12
C GLY A 71 9.02 -15.60 21.72
N LYS A 72 8.23 -15.88 20.72
CA LYS A 72 8.60 -15.80 19.31
C LYS A 72 8.45 -14.36 18.81
N ASN A 73 9.47 -13.81 18.18
CA ASN A 73 9.48 -12.43 17.68
C ASN A 73 9.30 -12.40 16.17
N ILE A 74 8.18 -11.86 15.72
CA ILE A 74 7.76 -11.78 14.33
C ILE A 74 7.76 -10.31 13.93
N VAL A 75 8.50 -9.95 12.88
CA VAL A 75 8.58 -8.56 12.41
C VAL A 75 7.94 -8.44 11.03
N PHE A 76 6.94 -7.57 10.93
CA PHE A 76 6.44 -7.11 9.64
C PHE A 76 7.32 -5.97 9.13
N GLU A 77 7.78 -6.09 7.88
CA GLU A 77 8.66 -5.08 7.26
C GLU A 77 8.32 -4.88 5.78
N VAL A 78 8.74 -3.76 5.24
CA VAL A 78 8.51 -3.39 3.84
C VAL A 78 9.79 -2.93 3.15
N SER A 79 9.87 -3.14 1.85
CA SER A 79 10.82 -2.45 0.99
C SER A 79 10.08 -1.76 -0.15
N ASP A 80 10.09 -0.42 -0.15
CA ASP A 80 9.51 0.38 -1.23
C ASP A 80 10.39 0.40 -2.49
N THR A 81 11.65 -0.04 -2.36
CA THR A 81 12.65 -0.13 -3.44
C THR A 81 13.15 -1.55 -3.62
N ASP A 82 13.92 -1.77 -4.68
CA ASP A 82 14.53 -3.07 -4.95
C ASP A 82 15.66 -3.45 -3.95
N THR A 83 15.98 -2.59 -2.95
CA THR A 83 17.09 -2.81 -2.03
C THR A 83 16.83 -2.16 -0.68
N LEU A 84 16.97 -2.94 0.40
CA LEU A 84 17.05 -2.43 1.77
C LEU A 84 18.48 -2.00 2.11
N SER A 85 18.62 -1.06 3.05
CA SER A 85 19.92 -0.56 3.47
C SER A 85 20.73 -1.62 4.22
N PRO A 86 22.08 -1.54 4.16
CA PRO A 86 22.94 -2.39 4.99
C PRO A 86 22.60 -2.31 6.48
N THR A 87 22.23 -1.13 6.97
CA THR A 87 21.84 -0.92 8.38
C THR A 87 20.60 -1.72 8.74
N ALA A 88 19.60 -1.74 7.86
CA ALA A 88 18.40 -2.54 8.04
C ALA A 88 18.72 -4.04 8.09
N LEU A 89 19.50 -4.52 7.14
CA LEU A 89 19.90 -5.93 7.08
C LEU A 89 20.75 -6.33 8.27
N TYR A 90 21.64 -5.44 8.73
CA TYR A 90 22.42 -5.66 9.94
C TYR A 90 21.53 -5.80 11.18
N PHE A 91 20.48 -4.96 11.29
CA PHE A 91 19.51 -5.04 12.38
C PHE A 91 18.87 -6.43 12.47
N PHE A 92 18.33 -6.96 11.38
CA PHE A 92 17.71 -8.30 11.35
C PHE A 92 18.69 -9.42 11.73
N ARG A 93 19.99 -9.25 11.48
CA ARG A 93 21.01 -10.21 11.88
C ARG A 93 21.37 -10.17 13.36
N GLN A 94 21.21 -9.04 14.03
CA GLN A 94 21.67 -8.82 15.41
C GLN A 94 20.54 -8.92 16.44
N GLN A 95 19.31 -8.72 16.03
CA GLN A 95 18.15 -8.76 16.92
C GLN A 95 17.56 -10.18 17.00
N PRO A 96 16.94 -10.55 18.12
CA PRO A 96 16.28 -11.85 18.28
C PRO A 96 14.94 -11.89 17.52
N VAL A 97 15.01 -11.69 16.21
CA VAL A 97 13.88 -11.85 15.27
C VAL A 97 13.87 -13.31 14.83
N ASP A 98 12.74 -13.97 14.97
CA ASP A 98 12.54 -15.36 14.56
C ASP A 98 12.00 -15.46 13.14
N GLU A 99 11.01 -14.60 12.81
CA GLU A 99 10.31 -14.60 11.51
C GLU A 99 10.19 -13.18 10.97
N ILE A 100 10.23 -13.04 9.65
CA ILE A 100 9.98 -11.78 8.95
C ILE A 100 8.79 -11.98 8.02
N VAL A 101 7.84 -11.05 8.06
CA VAL A 101 6.71 -10.99 7.14
C VAL A 101 6.81 -9.74 6.29
N VAL A 102 6.61 -9.89 5.00
CA VAL A 102 6.61 -8.80 4.01
C VAL A 102 5.35 -8.86 3.14
N PRO A 103 4.86 -7.74 2.60
CA PRO A 103 3.59 -7.74 1.88
C PRO A 103 3.70 -8.22 0.41
N SER A 104 4.90 -8.41 -0.13
CA SER A 104 5.10 -8.76 -1.54
C SER A 104 6.44 -9.46 -1.80
N GLN A 105 6.56 -10.16 -2.93
CA GLN A 105 7.83 -10.71 -3.41
C GLN A 105 8.82 -9.59 -3.74
N TRP A 106 8.33 -8.45 -4.24
CA TRP A 106 9.14 -7.24 -4.41
C TRP A 106 9.85 -6.84 -3.11
N SER A 107 9.11 -6.71 -2.01
CA SER A 107 9.68 -6.41 -0.69
C SER A 107 10.64 -7.49 -0.23
N LYS A 108 10.30 -8.77 -0.44
CA LYS A 108 11.19 -9.89 -0.10
C LYS A 108 12.52 -9.82 -0.85
N GLN A 109 12.50 -9.50 -2.14
CA GLN A 109 13.72 -9.35 -2.94
C GLN A 109 14.64 -8.26 -2.41
N GLY A 110 14.10 -7.17 -1.85
CA GLY A 110 14.87 -6.09 -1.25
C GLY A 110 15.84 -6.55 -0.13
N PHE A 111 15.52 -7.66 0.54
CA PHE A 111 16.40 -8.27 1.56
C PHE A 111 17.64 -8.95 0.97
N PHE A 112 17.58 -9.38 -0.28
CA PHE A 112 18.64 -10.22 -0.89
C PHE A 112 19.53 -9.46 -1.88
N THR A 113 19.15 -8.28 -2.32
CA THR A 113 19.83 -7.55 -3.40
C THR A 113 21.30 -7.25 -3.10
N LEU A 114 21.67 -7.01 -1.83
CA LEU A 114 23.05 -6.76 -1.43
C LEU A 114 23.85 -8.04 -1.14
N GLY A 115 23.28 -9.23 -1.35
CA GLY A 115 23.94 -10.50 -1.05
C GLY A 115 24.16 -10.77 0.45
N VAL A 116 23.58 -9.96 1.33
CA VAL A 116 23.65 -10.16 2.78
C VAL A 116 22.74 -11.32 3.16
N LYS A 117 23.30 -12.35 3.78
CA LYS A 117 22.50 -13.50 4.25
C LYS A 117 21.68 -13.08 5.48
N ILE A 118 20.36 -13.17 5.34
CA ILE A 118 19.39 -13.07 6.43
C ILE A 118 19.02 -14.48 6.85
N PRO A 119 19.30 -14.89 8.11
CA PRO A 119 19.06 -16.27 8.57
C PRO A 119 17.58 -16.57 8.82
N GLN A 120 16.77 -15.53 9.08
CA GLN A 120 15.36 -15.69 9.39
C GLN A 120 14.56 -16.07 8.13
N PRO A 121 13.54 -16.94 8.24
CA PRO A 121 12.58 -17.14 7.19
C PRO A 121 11.81 -15.84 6.90
N ILE A 122 11.55 -15.60 5.60
CA ILE A 122 10.81 -14.42 5.14
C ILE A 122 9.55 -14.90 4.41
N HIS A 123 8.41 -14.60 5.01
CA HIS A 123 7.09 -14.96 4.49
C HIS A 123 6.47 -13.79 3.73
N VAL A 124 5.79 -14.11 2.63
CA VAL A 124 5.03 -13.13 1.86
C VAL A 124 3.56 -13.31 2.20
N ILE A 125 2.98 -12.28 2.81
CA ILE A 125 1.55 -12.22 3.18
C ILE A 125 1.01 -10.85 2.80
N PRO A 126 0.02 -10.75 1.91
CA PRO A 126 -0.49 -9.48 1.44
C PRO A 126 -1.24 -8.70 2.52
N HIS A 127 -1.51 -7.43 2.25
CA HIS A 127 -2.42 -6.62 3.04
C HIS A 127 -3.88 -7.03 2.80
N ALA A 128 -4.73 -6.78 3.79
CA ALA A 128 -6.17 -6.94 3.68
C ALA A 128 -6.85 -5.69 3.11
N LEU A 129 -7.99 -5.87 2.44
CA LEU A 129 -8.92 -4.79 2.16
C LEU A 129 -9.77 -4.48 3.39
N ASN A 130 -10.08 -3.19 3.59
CA ASN A 130 -11.05 -2.79 4.59
C ASN A 130 -12.45 -3.27 4.14
N PRO A 131 -13.13 -4.18 4.87
CA PRO A 131 -14.43 -4.69 4.44
C PRO A 131 -15.51 -3.62 4.36
N ASP A 132 -15.37 -2.55 5.15
CA ASP A 132 -16.36 -1.46 5.20
C ASP A 132 -16.40 -0.65 3.89
N MET A 133 -15.32 -0.68 3.09
CA MET A 133 -15.28 0.02 1.79
C MET A 133 -16.42 -0.35 0.84
N PHE A 134 -16.97 -1.55 0.98
CA PHE A 134 -18.04 -2.04 0.10
C PHE A 134 -19.45 -1.58 0.53
N TYR A 135 -19.58 -0.97 1.69
CA TYR A 135 -20.86 -0.52 2.25
C TYR A 135 -21.08 0.98 2.13
N TYR A 136 -20.04 1.76 1.84
CA TYR A 136 -20.18 3.20 1.65
C TYR A 136 -20.75 3.51 0.26
N PRO A 137 -21.82 4.34 0.18
CA PRO A 137 -22.43 4.69 -1.09
C PRO A 137 -21.45 5.54 -1.91
N PRO A 138 -21.37 5.33 -3.24
CA PRO A 138 -20.57 6.17 -4.12
C PRO A 138 -20.95 7.63 -4.00
N LYS A 139 -19.97 8.52 -3.88
CA LYS A 139 -20.19 9.96 -3.98
C LYS A 139 -20.56 10.32 -5.41
N GLU A 140 -21.56 11.18 -5.60
CA GLU A 140 -21.88 11.71 -6.92
C GLU A 140 -20.73 12.58 -7.44
N MET A 141 -20.16 12.19 -8.57
CA MET A 141 -19.02 12.85 -9.21
C MET A 141 -19.31 13.11 -10.69
N PRO A 142 -18.72 14.16 -11.30
CA PRO A 142 -18.72 14.29 -12.75
C PRO A 142 -17.96 13.11 -13.39
N HIS A 143 -18.49 12.57 -14.50
CA HIS A 143 -17.91 11.41 -15.18
C HIS A 143 -17.38 11.76 -16.58
N PRO A 144 -16.31 11.08 -17.02
CA PRO A 144 -15.47 10.17 -16.23
C PRO A 144 -14.62 10.91 -15.19
N CYS A 145 -14.61 10.41 -13.97
CA CYS A 145 -13.75 10.91 -12.89
C CYS A 145 -12.44 10.13 -12.84
N VAL A 146 -11.32 10.82 -12.98
CA VAL A 146 -9.97 10.25 -12.90
C VAL A 146 -9.32 10.65 -11.59
N LEU A 147 -9.10 9.67 -10.73
CA LEU A 147 -8.54 9.83 -9.39
C LEU A 147 -7.02 9.61 -9.39
N ALA A 148 -6.28 10.52 -8.76
CA ALA A 148 -4.88 10.31 -8.41
C ALA A 148 -4.68 10.46 -6.89
N ILE A 149 -3.88 9.57 -6.29
CA ILE A 149 -3.68 9.52 -4.83
C ILE A 149 -2.23 9.84 -4.50
N LEU A 150 -1.99 11.04 -3.96
CA LEU A 150 -0.67 11.60 -3.69
C LEU A 150 -0.54 12.05 -2.21
N PRO A 151 -0.93 11.24 -1.21
CA PRO A 151 -1.08 11.70 0.19
C PRO A 151 0.24 12.07 0.83
N HIS A 152 1.35 11.47 0.41
CA HIS A 152 2.70 11.76 0.86
C HIS A 152 3.69 11.31 -0.20
N SER A 153 4.95 11.75 -0.12
CA SER A 153 6.00 11.30 -1.06
C SER A 153 5.66 11.56 -2.52
N TRP A 154 5.42 12.82 -2.87
CA TRP A 154 5.08 13.30 -4.21
C TRP A 154 5.87 12.60 -5.33
N ASP A 155 7.22 12.60 -5.21
CA ASP A 155 8.07 12.04 -6.25
C ASP A 155 7.91 10.52 -6.38
N ARG A 156 7.77 9.82 -5.25
CA ARG A 156 7.55 8.37 -5.23
C ARG A 156 6.19 7.97 -5.83
N LYS A 157 5.17 8.80 -5.60
CA LYS A 157 3.82 8.56 -6.12
C LYS A 157 3.61 9.07 -7.55
N GLY A 158 4.66 9.61 -8.20
CA GLY A 158 4.58 10.06 -9.59
C GLY A 158 3.77 11.35 -9.80
N GLY A 159 3.74 12.23 -8.79
CA GLY A 159 2.92 13.45 -8.84
C GLY A 159 3.28 14.41 -9.97
N ASP A 160 4.55 14.44 -10.38
CA ASP A 160 5.01 15.16 -11.56
C ASP A 160 4.41 14.61 -12.86
N VAL A 161 4.33 13.28 -12.98
CA VAL A 161 3.70 12.61 -14.14
C VAL A 161 2.20 12.84 -14.14
N VAL A 162 1.54 12.74 -12.98
CA VAL A 162 0.09 13.03 -12.86
C VAL A 162 -0.23 14.43 -13.36
N VAL A 163 0.48 15.44 -12.87
CA VAL A 163 0.22 16.85 -13.25
C VAL A 163 0.51 17.09 -14.72
N LYS A 164 1.63 16.54 -15.24
CA LYS A 164 1.97 16.64 -16.67
C LYS A 164 0.85 16.06 -17.53
N VAL A 165 0.48 14.82 -17.29
CA VAL A 165 -0.51 14.10 -18.11
C VAL A 165 -1.88 14.74 -18.03
N PHE A 166 -2.34 15.14 -16.82
CA PHE A 166 -3.64 15.81 -16.69
C PHE A 166 -3.70 17.13 -17.45
N ARG A 167 -2.62 17.94 -17.41
CA ARG A 167 -2.55 19.20 -18.19
C ARG A 167 -2.58 18.94 -19.69
N GLU A 168 -1.75 18.02 -20.18
CA GLU A 168 -1.71 17.68 -21.61
C GLU A 168 -3.07 17.19 -22.12
N LEU A 169 -3.81 16.41 -21.31
CA LEU A 169 -5.17 15.97 -21.67
C LEU A 169 -6.16 17.13 -21.70
N MET A 170 -6.16 17.99 -20.68
CA MET A 170 -7.04 19.17 -20.64
C MET A 170 -6.76 20.13 -21.80
N ASP A 171 -5.48 20.39 -22.09
CA ASP A 171 -5.05 21.26 -23.20
C ASP A 171 -5.40 20.65 -24.57
N SER A 172 -5.45 19.32 -24.67
CA SER A 172 -5.87 18.58 -25.86
C SER A 172 -7.41 18.47 -26.00
N GLY A 173 -8.18 19.03 -25.06
CA GLY A 173 -9.64 19.07 -25.11
C GLY A 173 -10.34 17.77 -24.67
N TYR A 174 -9.65 16.87 -23.96
CA TYR A 174 -10.32 15.71 -23.37
C TYR A 174 -11.25 16.12 -22.21
N HIS A 175 -12.45 15.55 -22.23
CA HIS A 175 -13.44 15.78 -21.18
C HIS A 175 -13.33 14.70 -20.10
N PHE A 176 -12.85 15.07 -18.92
CA PHE A 176 -12.80 14.23 -17.72
C PHE A 176 -12.73 15.12 -16.48
N TYR A 177 -13.02 14.55 -15.31
CA TYR A 177 -12.92 15.25 -14.04
C TYR A 177 -11.63 14.82 -13.32
N PRO A 178 -10.54 15.62 -13.37
CA PRO A 178 -9.30 15.31 -12.66
C PRO A 178 -9.46 15.56 -11.17
N LEU A 179 -9.28 14.53 -10.35
CA LEU A 179 -9.33 14.59 -8.90
C LEU A 179 -8.03 14.12 -8.27
N ILE A 180 -7.44 14.94 -7.40
CA ILE A 180 -6.18 14.62 -6.75
C ILE A 180 -6.36 14.63 -5.23
N LEU A 181 -6.03 13.51 -4.58
CA LEU A 181 -5.94 13.43 -3.13
C LEU A 181 -4.50 13.72 -2.68
N VAL A 182 -4.32 14.72 -1.81
CA VAL A 182 -3.01 15.15 -1.29
C VAL A 182 -3.05 15.40 0.21
N SER A 183 -1.93 15.21 0.93
CA SER A 183 -1.83 15.56 2.35
C SER A 183 -1.22 16.93 2.60
N ASN A 184 -0.06 17.21 2.03
CA ASN A 184 0.72 18.44 2.26
C ASN A 184 1.36 18.90 0.95
N MET A 185 0.62 19.62 0.11
CA MET A 185 1.16 19.98 -1.19
C MET A 185 1.21 21.47 -1.46
N LEU A 186 2.19 21.84 -2.24
CA LEU A 186 2.35 23.12 -2.88
C LEU A 186 1.20 23.31 -3.87
N GLU A 187 0.20 24.08 -3.51
CA GLU A 187 -1.02 24.34 -4.32
C GLU A 187 -0.68 24.86 -5.73
N GLU A 188 0.48 25.50 -5.87
CA GLU A 188 0.96 26.01 -7.17
C GLU A 188 1.20 24.90 -8.21
N ARG A 189 1.62 23.69 -7.77
CA ARG A 189 1.90 22.58 -8.70
C ARG A 189 0.65 21.98 -9.32
N ILE A 190 -0.49 22.10 -8.64
CA ILE A 190 -1.77 21.46 -9.02
C ILE A 190 -2.86 22.48 -9.35
N ARG A 191 -2.47 23.73 -9.66
CA ARG A 191 -3.41 24.79 -10.04
C ARG A 191 -4.26 24.36 -11.25
N GLY A 192 -5.56 24.56 -11.16
CA GLY A 192 -6.54 24.22 -12.21
C GLY A 192 -7.05 22.79 -12.13
N MET A 193 -6.68 22.01 -11.11
CA MET A 193 -7.17 20.66 -10.85
C MET A 193 -8.04 20.63 -9.59
N ASN A 194 -8.93 19.64 -9.49
CA ASN A 194 -9.73 19.44 -8.30
C ASN A 194 -8.89 18.71 -7.24
N VAL A 195 -8.78 19.31 -6.07
CA VAL A 195 -7.90 18.82 -4.99
C VAL A 195 -8.68 18.63 -3.72
N ILE A 196 -8.51 17.47 -3.09
CA ILE A 196 -9.03 17.19 -1.76
C ILE A 196 -7.87 16.87 -0.83
N LYS A 197 -7.85 17.50 0.33
CA LYS A 197 -6.82 17.28 1.34
C LYS A 197 -7.13 16.03 2.16
N THR A 198 -6.11 15.19 2.35
CA THR A 198 -6.16 14.03 3.22
C THR A 198 -5.40 14.28 4.53
N PRO A 199 -5.64 13.55 5.65
CA PRO A 199 -6.52 12.39 5.72
C PRO A 199 -8.01 12.73 5.66
N LEU A 200 -8.81 11.82 5.14
CA LEU A 200 -10.26 11.83 5.17
C LEU A 200 -10.74 10.73 6.13
N PRO A 201 -11.92 10.88 6.75
CA PRO A 201 -12.63 9.75 7.37
C PRO A 201 -12.87 8.63 6.37
N ASP A 202 -12.96 7.38 6.82
CA ASP A 202 -13.08 6.22 5.94
C ASP A 202 -14.33 6.27 5.06
N ASP A 203 -15.46 6.71 5.60
CA ASP A 203 -16.71 6.89 4.85
C ASP A 203 -16.58 7.91 3.72
N GLU A 204 -15.93 9.04 3.97
CA GLU A 204 -15.67 10.04 2.94
C GLU A 204 -14.66 9.54 1.89
N TYR A 205 -13.58 8.88 2.35
CA TYR A 205 -12.53 8.36 1.47
C TYR A 205 -13.09 7.31 0.52
N TYR A 206 -13.77 6.29 1.04
CA TYR A 206 -14.29 5.20 0.20
C TYR A 206 -15.50 5.60 -0.63
N SER A 207 -16.37 6.49 -0.13
CA SER A 207 -17.48 7.06 -0.94
C SER A 207 -16.95 7.82 -2.15
N LEU A 208 -15.90 8.63 -1.95
CA LEU A 208 -15.25 9.37 -3.02
C LEU A 208 -14.54 8.44 -3.99
N PHE A 209 -13.84 7.44 -3.48
CA PHE A 209 -13.13 6.46 -4.28
C PHE A 209 -14.09 5.66 -5.17
N ALA A 210 -15.18 5.14 -4.60
CA ALA A 210 -16.24 4.44 -5.34
C ALA A 210 -16.96 5.34 -6.36
N GLY A 211 -17.01 6.66 -6.11
CA GLY A 211 -17.58 7.64 -7.03
C GLY A 211 -16.73 7.91 -8.27
N CYS A 212 -15.42 7.63 -8.23
CA CYS A 212 -14.52 7.80 -9.38
C CYS A 212 -14.56 6.59 -10.31
N ASP A 213 -13.96 6.72 -11.51
CA ASP A 213 -14.06 5.74 -12.59
C ASP A 213 -12.72 5.11 -12.96
N ILE A 214 -11.66 5.89 -12.89
CA ILE A 214 -10.31 5.48 -13.24
C ILE A 214 -9.36 5.90 -12.13
N LEU A 215 -8.53 4.99 -11.65
CA LEU A 215 -7.37 5.32 -10.84
C LEU A 215 -6.17 5.55 -11.76
N PHE A 216 -5.64 6.78 -11.80
CA PHE A 216 -4.38 7.10 -12.47
C PHE A 216 -3.24 7.17 -11.45
N TYR A 217 -2.38 6.17 -11.44
CA TYR A 217 -1.39 5.96 -10.40
C TYR A 217 -0.01 5.59 -10.94
N PRO A 218 0.70 6.54 -11.58
CA PRO A 218 2.04 6.33 -12.16
C PRO A 218 3.11 6.27 -11.06
N VAL A 219 2.93 5.37 -10.10
CA VAL A 219 3.76 5.21 -8.90
C VAL A 219 5.13 4.65 -9.26
N ARG A 220 6.19 5.17 -8.61
CA ARG A 220 7.58 4.73 -8.82
C ARG A 220 8.02 3.61 -7.90
N GLY A 221 7.39 3.47 -6.74
CA GLY A 221 7.76 2.44 -5.77
C GLY A 221 6.81 2.38 -4.60
N GLY A 222 6.85 1.25 -3.94
CA GLY A 222 6.05 0.91 -2.79
C GLY A 222 6.04 -0.59 -2.58
N ALA A 223 5.82 -1.00 -1.35
CA ALA A 223 5.90 -2.41 -0.97
C ALA A 223 4.64 -3.22 -1.33
N PHE A 224 3.51 -2.54 -1.55
CA PHE A 224 2.22 -3.19 -1.86
C PHE A 224 1.32 -2.30 -2.71
N GLU A 225 1.08 -1.03 -2.28
CA GLU A 225 0.19 -0.05 -2.92
C GLU A 225 -1.29 -0.48 -2.88
N ILE A 226 -1.87 -0.47 -1.68
CA ILE A 226 -3.27 -0.80 -1.40
C ILE A 226 -4.27 -0.11 -2.36
N PRO A 227 -4.09 1.19 -2.74
CA PRO A 227 -5.04 1.85 -3.65
C PRO A 227 -5.29 1.14 -4.97
N VAL A 228 -4.34 0.34 -5.46
CA VAL A 228 -4.52 -0.42 -6.71
C VAL A 228 -5.58 -1.51 -6.54
N ILE A 229 -5.48 -2.31 -5.47
CA ILE A 229 -6.47 -3.37 -5.21
C ILE A 229 -7.82 -2.80 -4.73
N GLU A 230 -7.81 -1.67 -4.02
CA GLU A 230 -9.05 -0.96 -3.65
C GLU A 230 -9.80 -0.48 -4.89
N ALA A 231 -9.09 0.13 -5.86
CA ALA A 231 -9.69 0.57 -7.12
C ALA A 231 -10.33 -0.58 -7.89
N LEU A 232 -9.58 -1.67 -8.08
CA LEU A 232 -10.07 -2.85 -8.78
C LEU A 232 -11.27 -3.50 -8.08
N ALA A 233 -11.24 -3.56 -6.74
CA ALA A 233 -12.35 -4.06 -5.92
C ALA A 233 -13.60 -3.17 -5.97
N LEU A 234 -13.44 -1.89 -6.25
CA LEU A 234 -14.54 -0.92 -6.42
C LEU A 234 -14.94 -0.71 -7.90
N GLY A 235 -14.45 -1.54 -8.81
CA GLY A 235 -14.83 -1.53 -10.21
C GLY A 235 -14.16 -0.47 -11.09
N LEU A 236 -13.17 0.27 -10.57
CA LEU A 236 -12.43 1.27 -11.35
C LEU A 236 -11.48 0.60 -12.34
N ASP A 237 -11.28 1.21 -13.49
CA ASP A 237 -10.13 0.95 -14.33
C ASP A 237 -8.86 1.50 -13.66
N VAL A 238 -7.71 0.86 -13.88
CA VAL A 238 -6.46 1.25 -13.23
C VAL A 238 -5.38 1.50 -14.27
N VAL A 239 -4.82 2.71 -14.26
CA VAL A 239 -3.63 3.08 -15.06
C VAL A 239 -2.45 3.19 -14.11
N VAL A 240 -1.52 2.25 -14.16
CA VAL A 240 -0.45 2.10 -13.16
C VAL A 240 0.88 1.68 -13.79
N THR A 241 1.99 2.05 -13.18
CA THR A 241 3.33 1.64 -13.61
C THR A 241 3.48 0.12 -13.59
N GLU A 242 4.07 -0.47 -14.63
CA GLU A 242 4.33 -1.92 -14.70
C GLU A 242 5.39 -2.37 -13.68
N LYS A 243 5.42 -3.68 -13.38
CA LYS A 243 6.52 -4.39 -12.66
C LYS A 243 6.79 -3.97 -11.21
N GLY A 244 5.90 -3.26 -10.56
CA GLY A 244 6.01 -2.97 -9.13
C GLY A 244 5.35 -4.03 -8.24
N ALA A 245 5.46 -3.88 -6.92
CA ALA A 245 4.84 -4.79 -5.95
C ALA A 245 3.32 -4.96 -6.15
N TRP A 246 2.65 -3.92 -6.58
CA TRP A 246 1.21 -3.91 -6.87
C TRP A 246 0.81 -4.87 -7.99
N SER A 247 1.71 -5.16 -8.95
CA SER A 247 1.41 -6.10 -10.05
C SER A 247 1.26 -7.54 -9.58
N GLU A 248 1.81 -7.90 -8.43
CA GLU A 248 1.70 -9.24 -7.85
C GLU A 248 0.29 -9.57 -7.35
N TRP A 249 -0.51 -8.54 -7.07
CA TRP A 249 -1.80 -8.66 -6.39
C TRP A 249 -3.01 -8.36 -7.29
N VAL A 250 -2.76 -8.06 -8.55
CA VAL A 250 -3.80 -7.94 -9.57
C VAL A 250 -4.29 -9.33 -9.92
N LEU A 251 -5.57 -9.62 -9.67
CA LEU A 251 -6.20 -10.91 -9.93
C LEU A 251 -6.82 -10.98 -11.33
N ASP A 252 -7.11 -9.83 -11.92
CA ASP A 252 -7.69 -9.70 -13.26
C ASP A 252 -7.09 -8.47 -13.94
N GLU A 253 -6.37 -8.68 -15.02
CA GLU A 253 -5.65 -7.62 -15.73
C GLU A 253 -6.48 -6.93 -16.83
N ARG A 254 -7.72 -7.35 -17.10
CA ARG A 254 -8.52 -6.83 -18.22
C ARG A 254 -8.73 -5.32 -18.20
N ASP A 255 -8.75 -4.73 -16.99
CA ASP A 255 -8.99 -3.30 -16.79
C ASP A 255 -7.78 -2.60 -16.16
N VAL A 256 -6.60 -3.18 -16.34
CA VAL A 256 -5.33 -2.59 -15.93
C VAL A 256 -4.55 -2.15 -17.16
N TYR A 257 -4.25 -0.86 -17.20
CA TYR A 257 -3.47 -0.22 -18.26
C TYR A 257 -2.06 0.01 -17.74
N TRP A 258 -1.15 -0.86 -18.15
CA TRP A 258 0.22 -0.86 -17.66
C TRP A 258 1.06 0.24 -18.33
N VAL A 259 1.56 1.18 -17.52
CA VAL A 259 2.49 2.22 -17.95
C VAL A 259 3.90 1.67 -17.94
N LYS A 260 4.60 1.75 -19.06
CA LYS A 260 5.97 1.26 -19.20
C LYS A 260 6.94 1.99 -18.28
N VAL A 261 7.90 1.23 -17.76
CA VAL A 261 9.05 1.78 -17.02
C VAL A 261 10.08 2.30 -18.02
N ALA A 262 10.33 3.61 -18.02
CA ALA A 262 11.35 4.23 -18.84
C ALA A 262 12.76 3.89 -18.35
N LYS A 263 12.97 3.94 -17.03
CA LYS A 263 14.26 3.65 -16.38
C LYS A 263 14.11 3.38 -14.90
N LYS A 264 15.17 2.92 -14.26
CA LYS A 264 15.31 2.92 -12.80
C LYS A 264 15.93 4.22 -12.33
N VAL A 265 15.39 4.82 -11.24
CA VAL A 265 15.88 6.10 -10.68
C VAL A 265 16.12 5.99 -9.19
N LYS A 266 17.07 6.77 -8.68
CA LYS A 266 17.18 7.03 -7.24
C LYS A 266 16.44 8.33 -6.95
N LEU A 267 15.46 8.25 -6.06
CA LEU A 267 14.81 9.43 -5.53
C LEU A 267 15.59 9.94 -4.31
N TRP A 268 15.66 11.25 -4.15
CA TRP A 268 16.12 11.86 -2.91
C TRP A 268 15.08 11.55 -1.84
N PHE A 269 15.37 10.55 -1.03
CA PHE A 269 14.47 10.09 -0.01
C PHE A 269 15.10 10.26 1.36
N THR A 270 14.32 10.80 2.28
CA THR A 270 14.75 10.98 3.67
C THR A 270 14.75 9.69 4.49
N ASN A 271 14.25 8.59 3.91
CA ASN A 271 14.23 7.30 4.58
C ASN A 271 15.54 6.55 4.33
N PRO A 272 16.39 6.37 5.34
CA PRO A 272 17.69 5.73 5.20
C PRO A 272 17.62 4.21 4.96
N PHE A 273 16.42 3.62 4.93
CA PHE A 273 16.22 2.18 4.84
C PHE A 273 15.94 1.70 3.43
N HIS A 274 15.25 2.50 2.61
CA HIS A 274 14.94 2.18 1.21
C HIS A 274 15.98 2.86 0.29
N VAL A 275 17.13 2.19 0.11
CA VAL A 275 18.29 2.77 -0.59
C VAL A 275 18.41 2.36 -2.04
N GLY A 276 17.51 1.52 -2.53
CA GLY A 276 17.51 0.97 -3.87
C GLY A 276 17.01 1.94 -4.95
N TYR A 277 16.61 1.36 -6.07
CA TYR A 277 16.06 2.07 -7.20
C TYR A 277 14.53 1.98 -7.20
N PHE A 278 13.93 3.03 -7.73
CA PHE A 278 12.52 3.14 -8.06
C PHE A 278 12.31 2.96 -9.57
N LEU A 279 11.09 2.62 -9.96
CA LEU A 279 10.67 2.45 -11.35
C LEU A 279 10.12 3.77 -11.89
N ASP A 280 10.83 4.46 -12.77
CA ASP A 280 10.36 5.73 -13.33
C ASP A 280 9.41 5.45 -14.50
N PRO A 281 8.10 5.80 -14.40
CA PRO A 281 7.15 5.57 -15.48
C PRO A 281 7.47 6.49 -16.67
N ASP A 282 7.24 5.99 -17.88
CA ASP A 282 7.30 6.79 -19.10
C ASP A 282 6.08 7.74 -19.17
N PRO A 283 6.26 9.08 -19.11
CA PRO A 283 5.13 10.00 -19.10
C PRO A 283 4.31 9.99 -20.39
N GLU A 284 4.93 9.71 -21.54
CA GLU A 284 4.22 9.63 -22.82
C GLU A 284 3.40 8.35 -22.92
N ASP A 285 3.93 7.24 -22.38
CA ASP A 285 3.16 6.02 -22.27
C ASP A 285 2.02 6.17 -21.24
N ALA A 286 2.27 6.83 -20.11
CA ALA A 286 1.23 7.16 -19.12
C ALA A 286 0.08 7.96 -19.73
N TYR A 287 0.39 8.94 -20.58
CA TYR A 287 -0.60 9.69 -21.36
C TYR A 287 -1.40 8.76 -22.28
N ARG A 288 -0.73 7.91 -23.09
CA ARG A 288 -1.40 6.96 -24.00
C ARG A 288 -2.30 5.98 -23.27
N GLN A 289 -1.84 5.43 -22.16
CA GLN A 289 -2.60 4.47 -21.35
C GLN A 289 -3.85 5.13 -20.75
N LEU A 290 -3.73 6.36 -20.25
CA LEU A 290 -4.89 7.09 -19.72
C LEU A 290 -5.89 7.47 -20.81
N VAL A 291 -5.43 7.88 -22.00
CA VAL A 291 -6.30 8.09 -23.17
C VAL A 291 -7.06 6.80 -23.52
N THR A 292 -6.37 5.67 -23.52
CA THR A 292 -7.00 4.37 -23.82
C THR A 292 -8.03 4.00 -22.76
N ALA A 293 -7.73 4.21 -21.48
CA ALA A 293 -8.69 3.96 -20.40
C ALA A 293 -9.93 4.86 -20.52
N LEU A 294 -9.74 6.15 -20.80
CA LEU A 294 -10.85 7.10 -21.03
C LEU A 294 -11.72 6.70 -22.23
N ALA A 295 -11.10 6.24 -23.33
CA ALA A 295 -11.84 5.80 -24.52
C ALA A 295 -12.62 4.50 -24.31
N ASN A 296 -12.16 3.63 -23.42
CA ASN A 296 -12.80 2.36 -23.10
C ASN A 296 -13.80 2.45 -21.95
N TRP A 297 -13.87 3.59 -21.27
CA TRP A 297 -14.76 3.77 -20.13
C TRP A 297 -16.21 3.91 -20.55
N SER A 298 -17.11 3.29 -19.78
CA SER A 298 -18.55 3.57 -19.78
C SER A 298 -19.16 3.24 -18.40
N PRO A 299 -20.30 3.83 -18.05
CA PRO A 299 -21.01 3.48 -16.81
C PRO A 299 -21.36 2.00 -16.72
N GLU A 300 -21.74 1.39 -17.85
CA GLU A 300 -22.10 -0.02 -17.95
C GLU A 300 -20.89 -0.91 -17.64
N LYS A 301 -19.73 -0.58 -18.23
CA LYS A 301 -18.47 -1.29 -17.97
C LYS A 301 -18.09 -1.20 -16.50
N LYS A 302 -18.16 -0.01 -15.88
CA LYS A 302 -17.87 0.15 -14.45
C LYS A 302 -18.78 -0.73 -13.59
N LYS A 303 -20.08 -0.76 -13.90
CA LYS A 303 -21.03 -1.61 -13.19
C LYS A 303 -20.69 -3.10 -13.35
N GLU A 304 -20.41 -3.54 -14.56
CA GLU A 304 -19.97 -4.92 -14.84
C GLU A 304 -18.70 -5.29 -14.07
N ASN A 305 -17.73 -4.38 -14.05
CA ASN A 305 -16.47 -4.55 -13.30
C ASN A 305 -16.72 -4.71 -11.80
N LEU A 306 -17.60 -3.86 -11.25
CA LEU A 306 -17.97 -3.93 -9.84
C LEU A 306 -18.66 -5.27 -9.50
N GLU A 307 -19.58 -5.74 -10.33
CA GLU A 307 -20.27 -7.01 -10.14
C GLU A 307 -19.32 -8.21 -10.24
N ASN A 308 -18.41 -8.21 -11.21
CA ASN A 308 -17.52 -9.34 -11.48
C ASN A 308 -16.28 -9.39 -10.58
N ARG A 309 -15.69 -8.23 -10.25
CA ARG A 309 -14.40 -8.17 -9.53
C ARG A 309 -14.54 -7.99 -8.01
N ALA A 310 -15.56 -7.28 -7.55
CA ALA A 310 -15.69 -6.99 -6.13
C ALA A 310 -15.69 -8.26 -5.27
N THR A 311 -16.40 -9.30 -5.70
CA THR A 311 -16.42 -10.59 -4.99
C THR A 311 -15.04 -11.23 -4.96
N LEU A 312 -14.34 -11.28 -6.10
CA LEU A 312 -13.01 -11.88 -6.21
C LEU A 312 -12.00 -11.23 -5.26
N TYR A 313 -11.95 -9.88 -5.24
CA TYR A 313 -11.04 -9.16 -4.37
C TYR A 313 -11.46 -9.21 -2.90
N ARG A 314 -12.77 -9.15 -2.61
CA ARG A 314 -13.33 -9.26 -1.27
C ARG A 314 -13.00 -10.62 -0.63
N GLU A 315 -13.09 -11.71 -1.39
CA GLU A 315 -12.74 -13.03 -0.90
C GLU A 315 -11.24 -13.16 -0.70
N ARG A 316 -10.43 -12.83 -1.70
CA ARG A 316 -8.98 -13.01 -1.65
C ARG A 316 -8.28 -12.15 -0.59
N TYR A 317 -8.72 -10.90 -0.44
CA TYR A 317 -8.09 -9.93 0.49
C TYR A 317 -8.93 -9.67 1.74
N ASN A 318 -9.81 -10.58 2.09
CA ASN A 318 -10.54 -10.55 3.35
C ASN A 318 -9.55 -10.65 4.52
N TYR A 319 -9.75 -9.81 5.55
CA TYR A 319 -8.87 -9.79 6.71
C TYR A 319 -8.79 -11.14 7.45
N LEU A 320 -9.86 -11.95 7.44
CA LEU A 320 -9.87 -13.27 8.04
C LEU A 320 -9.02 -14.26 7.24
N GLU A 321 -9.09 -14.22 5.91
CA GLU A 321 -8.23 -15.04 5.05
C GLU A 321 -6.75 -14.65 5.20
N ILE A 322 -6.46 -13.35 5.29
CA ILE A 322 -5.10 -12.88 5.55
C ILE A 322 -4.62 -13.32 6.97
N ALA A 323 -5.50 -13.28 7.98
CA ALA A 323 -5.16 -13.78 9.32
C ALA A 323 -4.90 -15.29 9.34
N LYS A 324 -5.65 -16.09 8.56
CA LYS A 324 -5.36 -17.53 8.37
C LYS A 324 -3.99 -17.76 7.74
N GLU A 325 -3.62 -16.95 6.73
CA GLU A 325 -2.26 -17.05 6.17
C GLU A 325 -1.17 -16.73 7.20
N TRP A 326 -1.41 -15.79 8.12
CA TRP A 326 -0.52 -15.53 9.25
C TRP A 326 -0.43 -16.73 10.19
N GLU A 327 -1.59 -17.32 10.56
CA GLU A 327 -1.62 -18.49 11.42
C GLU A 327 -0.87 -19.68 10.81
N GLU A 328 -1.10 -19.98 9.53
CA GLU A 328 -0.51 -21.13 8.84
C GLU A 328 0.98 -20.99 8.57
N LYS A 329 1.44 -19.77 8.23
CA LYS A 329 2.80 -19.57 7.74
C LYS A 329 3.76 -19.09 8.82
N VAL A 330 3.24 -18.47 9.88
CA VAL A 330 4.08 -17.67 10.78
C VAL A 330 3.83 -17.98 12.25
N LEU A 331 2.60 -18.26 12.69
CA LEU A 331 2.27 -18.58 14.09
C LEU A 331 2.35 -20.07 14.36
#